data_2df11db10e51d08e7ac94d29ed822a9a
#
_entry.id   2df11db10e51d08e7ac94d29ed822a9a
#
_cell.length_a   1.000
_cell.length_b   1.000
_cell.length_c   1.000
_cell.angle_alpha   90.00
_cell.angle_beta   90.00
_cell.angle_gamma   90.00
#
_symmetry.space_group_name_H-M   'P 1'
#
loop_
_entity.id
_entity.type
_entity.pdbx_description
1 polymer ?
#
loop_
_entity_poly.entity_id
_entity_poly.type
_entity_poly.pdbx_seq_one_letter_code
_entity_poly.pdbx_strand_id
1 'polypeptide(L)'
;ILHGAAQYCLTDKEGQIAETHSLSAGLDYPGSSPLHGLLKDSGRARYTNASDKEALAAFKLITKLEDIRPSLEPAHAWSECIRLAPKLKKSDVIVVNNCGKGYKDKKIYIEQLGYYPKWKILLTTPLRLQKKKIDLH
;
A
#
# COMPACT_ATOMS: atom_id res chain seq x y z
N ILE A 1 -15.11 -21.22 -4.54
CA ILE A 1 -15.97 -20.37 -3.70
C ILE A 1 -15.37 -20.33 -2.30
N LEU A 2 -15.11 -19.14 -1.79
CA LEU A 2 -14.61 -18.93 -0.44
C LEU A 2 -15.56 -17.98 0.30
N HIS A 3 -16.03 -18.37 1.50
CA HIS A 3 -16.97 -17.59 2.33
C HIS A 3 -18.22 -17.12 1.55
N GLY A 4 -18.76 -17.99 0.70
CA GLY A 4 -19.97 -17.72 -0.08
C GLY A 4 -19.78 -16.87 -1.34
N ALA A 5 -18.57 -16.47 -1.69
CA ALA A 5 -18.28 -15.67 -2.87
C ALA A 5 -17.40 -16.41 -3.89
N ALA A 6 -17.72 -16.27 -5.18
CA ALA A 6 -16.84 -16.70 -6.26
C ALA A 6 -15.71 -15.65 -6.41
N GLN A 7 -14.49 -16.06 -6.13
CA GLN A 7 -13.34 -15.15 -6.10
C GLN A 7 -12.05 -15.89 -6.39
N TYR A 8 -11.01 -15.15 -6.79
CA TYR A 8 -9.67 -15.70 -6.86
C TYR A 8 -9.15 -16.03 -5.47
N CYS A 9 -8.56 -17.21 -5.31
CA CYS A 9 -7.98 -17.66 -4.06
C CYS A 9 -6.57 -18.18 -4.30
N LEU A 10 -5.71 -18.02 -3.31
CA LEU A 10 -4.44 -18.72 -3.25
C LEU A 10 -4.71 -20.19 -2.90
N THR A 11 -4.17 -21.09 -3.71
CA THR A 11 -4.32 -22.53 -3.51
C THR A 11 -2.96 -23.21 -3.56
N ASP A 12 -2.86 -24.32 -2.89
CA ASP A 12 -1.75 -25.26 -3.02
C ASP A 12 -1.84 -26.06 -4.33
N LYS A 13 -0.94 -27.03 -4.52
CA LYS A 13 -0.87 -27.87 -5.72
C LYS A 13 -2.07 -28.84 -5.83
N GLU A 14 -2.69 -29.15 -4.72
CA GLU A 14 -3.86 -30.03 -4.59
C GLU A 14 -5.17 -29.25 -4.76
N GLY A 15 -5.10 -27.93 -4.95
CA GLY A 15 -6.26 -27.05 -5.11
C GLY A 15 -6.96 -26.66 -3.79
N GLN A 16 -6.35 -26.99 -2.65
CA GLN A 16 -6.84 -26.54 -1.34
C GLN A 16 -6.43 -25.09 -1.07
N ILE A 17 -7.19 -24.39 -0.23
CA ILE A 17 -6.85 -23.03 0.17
C ILE A 17 -5.49 -23.04 0.89
N ALA A 18 -4.52 -22.30 0.34
CA ALA A 18 -3.18 -22.22 0.90
C ALA A 18 -3.17 -21.35 2.17
N GLU A 19 -2.30 -21.69 3.10
CA GLU A 19 -1.97 -20.80 4.20
C GLU A 19 -1.31 -19.53 3.66
N THR A 20 -1.68 -18.41 4.25
CA THR A 20 -1.12 -17.09 3.91
C THR A 20 -0.27 -16.57 5.04
N HIS A 21 0.64 -15.68 4.70
CA HIS A 21 1.42 -14.93 5.66
C HIS A 21 1.71 -13.54 5.12
N SER A 22 1.43 -12.51 5.90
CA SER A 22 1.87 -11.15 5.67
C SER A 22 2.05 -10.43 7.00
N LEU A 23 3.04 -9.55 7.09
CA LEU A 23 3.14 -8.60 8.21
C LEU A 23 1.95 -7.63 8.24
N SER A 24 1.31 -7.41 7.10
CA SER A 24 0.09 -6.62 6.99
C SER A 24 -1.13 -7.47 7.26
N ALA A 25 -1.81 -7.23 8.38
CA ALA A 25 -3.02 -7.98 8.73
C ALA A 25 -4.11 -7.86 7.66
N GLY A 26 -4.20 -6.72 6.97
CA GLY A 26 -5.19 -6.51 5.89
C GLY A 26 -4.87 -7.28 4.61
N LEU A 27 -3.64 -7.79 4.44
CA LEU A 27 -3.21 -8.57 3.28
C LEU A 27 -3.01 -10.05 3.59
N ASP A 28 -3.19 -10.46 4.84
CA ASP A 28 -3.04 -11.85 5.26
C ASP A 28 -4.36 -12.60 5.12
N TYR A 29 -4.77 -12.78 3.86
CA TYR A 29 -6.01 -13.47 3.50
C TYR A 29 -5.87 -14.13 2.12
N PRO A 30 -6.33 -15.39 1.95
CA PRO A 30 -6.08 -16.15 0.73
C PRO A 30 -6.98 -15.76 -0.44
N GLY A 31 -8.04 -15.01 -0.23
CA GLY A 31 -9.01 -14.64 -1.26
C GLY A 31 -8.97 -13.17 -1.65
N SER A 32 -9.58 -12.85 -2.78
CA SER A 32 -9.83 -11.49 -3.22
C SER A 32 -11.32 -11.26 -3.41
N SER A 33 -11.79 -10.00 -3.40
CA SER A 33 -13.21 -9.76 -3.66
C SER A 33 -13.58 -10.11 -5.11
N PRO A 34 -14.84 -10.50 -5.38
CA PRO A 34 -15.32 -10.73 -6.76
C PRO A 34 -15.11 -9.52 -7.69
N LEU A 35 -15.17 -8.30 -7.15
CA LEU A 35 -14.89 -7.09 -7.91
C LEU A 35 -13.45 -7.06 -8.43
N HIS A 36 -12.47 -7.45 -7.62
CA HIS A 36 -11.09 -7.54 -8.10
C HIS A 36 -10.92 -8.61 -9.19
N GLY A 37 -11.65 -9.73 -9.08
CA GLY A 37 -11.72 -10.74 -10.14
C GLY A 37 -12.23 -10.14 -11.46
N LEU A 38 -13.34 -9.42 -11.42
CA LEU A 38 -13.92 -8.75 -12.58
C LEU A 38 -12.95 -7.73 -13.21
N LEU A 39 -12.32 -6.91 -12.40
CA LEU A 39 -11.36 -5.90 -12.89
C LEU A 39 -10.13 -6.53 -13.54
N LYS A 40 -9.67 -7.67 -13.02
CA LYS A 40 -8.59 -8.45 -13.58
C LYS A 40 -8.99 -9.08 -14.91
N ASP A 41 -10.11 -9.78 -14.96
CA ASP A 41 -10.56 -10.54 -16.13
C ASP A 41 -10.96 -9.63 -17.29
N SER A 42 -11.53 -8.46 -16.99
CA SER A 42 -11.84 -7.44 -17.98
C SER A 42 -10.63 -6.63 -18.46
N GLY A 43 -9.44 -6.88 -17.91
CA GLY A 43 -8.22 -6.14 -18.24
C GLY A 43 -8.19 -4.68 -17.76
N ARG A 44 -9.19 -4.24 -16.96
CA ARG A 44 -9.24 -2.88 -16.41
C ARG A 44 -8.21 -2.58 -15.34
N ALA A 45 -7.74 -3.63 -14.64
CA ALA A 45 -6.71 -3.49 -13.62
C ALA A 45 -5.60 -4.51 -13.82
N ARG A 46 -4.37 -4.05 -13.69
CA ARG A 46 -3.20 -4.92 -13.60
C ARG A 46 -2.85 -5.15 -12.14
N TYR A 47 -2.77 -6.40 -11.75
CA TYR A 47 -2.40 -6.80 -10.39
C TYR A 47 -0.91 -7.12 -10.31
N THR A 48 -0.28 -6.65 -9.27
CA THR A 48 1.13 -6.89 -8.96
C THR A 48 1.26 -7.29 -7.50
N ASN A 49 2.42 -7.73 -7.12
CA ASN A 49 2.73 -8.10 -5.74
C ASN A 49 3.92 -7.29 -5.21
N ALA A 50 4.02 -7.23 -3.90
CA ALA A 50 5.17 -6.75 -3.17
C ALA A 50 5.38 -7.64 -1.94
N SER A 51 6.62 -7.91 -1.61
CA SER A 51 7.00 -8.62 -0.40
C SER A 51 6.97 -7.70 0.82
N ASP A 52 6.88 -8.27 2.02
CA ASP A 52 7.01 -7.54 3.28
C ASP A 52 8.32 -6.72 3.34
N LYS A 53 9.42 -7.27 2.82
CA LYS A 53 10.71 -6.58 2.74
C LYS A 53 10.64 -5.33 1.86
N GLU A 54 9.98 -5.41 0.71
CA GLU A 54 9.78 -4.26 -0.19
C GLU A 54 8.87 -3.22 0.44
N ALA A 55 7.79 -3.65 1.10
CA ALA A 55 6.89 -2.76 1.82
C ALA A 55 7.59 -2.01 2.97
N LEU A 56 8.43 -2.70 3.76
CA LEU A 56 9.22 -2.08 4.82
C LEU A 56 10.27 -1.08 4.26
N ALA A 57 10.88 -1.40 3.12
CA ALA A 57 11.81 -0.49 2.45
C ALA A 57 11.08 0.76 1.94
N ALA A 58 9.90 0.59 1.34
CA ALA A 58 9.05 1.69 0.90
C ALA A 58 8.62 2.57 2.07
N PHE A 59 8.18 1.98 3.20
CA PHE A 59 7.88 2.74 4.42
C PHE A 59 9.04 3.63 4.85
N LYS A 60 10.27 3.08 4.92
CA LYS A 60 11.47 3.85 5.29
C LYS A 60 11.69 5.02 4.36
N LEU A 61 11.62 4.78 3.04
CA LEU A 61 11.89 5.78 2.03
C LEU A 61 10.86 6.91 2.07
N ILE A 62 9.56 6.58 2.06
CA ILE A 62 8.48 7.56 2.06
C ILE A 62 8.46 8.35 3.37
N THR A 63 8.70 7.70 4.50
CA THR A 63 8.80 8.40 5.78
C THR A 63 9.98 9.39 5.79
N LYS A 64 11.11 9.01 5.17
CA LYS A 64 12.30 9.88 5.11
C LYS A 64 12.09 11.08 4.18
N LEU A 65 11.46 10.87 3.04
CA LEU A 65 11.32 11.90 2.00
C LEU A 65 10.12 12.81 2.22
N GLU A 66 8.99 12.26 2.64
CA GLU A 66 7.70 12.94 2.68
C GLU A 66 7.15 13.13 4.10
N ASP A 67 7.82 12.61 5.13
CA ASP A 67 7.33 12.53 6.53
C ASP A 67 5.95 11.83 6.66
N ILE A 68 5.58 11.03 5.65
CA ILE A 68 4.37 10.21 5.66
C ILE A 68 4.71 8.85 6.27
N ARG A 69 3.90 8.40 7.21
CA ARG A 69 4.02 7.08 7.85
C ARG A 69 2.85 6.21 7.40
N PRO A 70 2.96 5.53 6.26
CA PRO A 70 1.90 4.66 5.77
C PRO A 70 1.68 3.49 6.73
N SER A 71 0.49 2.92 6.75
CA SER A 71 0.31 1.56 7.29
C SER A 71 0.92 0.53 6.33
N LEU A 72 0.99 -0.73 6.75
CA LEU A 72 1.64 -1.77 5.94
C LEU A 72 0.91 -2.01 4.61
N GLU A 73 -0.42 -1.90 4.57
CA GLU A 73 -1.18 -2.07 3.34
C GLU A 73 -0.76 -1.06 2.25
N PRO A 74 -0.83 0.26 2.46
CA PRO A 74 -0.35 1.22 1.46
C PRO A 74 1.18 1.19 1.30
N ALA A 75 1.96 0.69 2.25
CA ALA A 75 3.40 0.51 2.04
C ALA A 75 3.69 -0.47 0.89
N HIS A 76 2.85 -1.49 0.68
CA HIS A 76 2.91 -2.35 -0.51
C HIS A 76 2.62 -1.58 -1.79
N ALA A 77 1.62 -0.69 -1.79
CA ALA A 77 1.33 0.18 -2.95
C ALA A 77 2.48 1.16 -3.23
N TRP A 78 3.09 1.73 -2.19
CA TRP A 78 4.27 2.57 -2.33
C TRP A 78 5.47 1.83 -2.92
N SER A 79 5.66 0.54 -2.60
CA SER A 79 6.74 -0.25 -3.19
C SER A 79 6.57 -0.40 -4.71
N GLU A 80 5.35 -0.61 -5.19
CA GLU A 80 5.06 -0.63 -6.63
C GLU A 80 5.25 0.75 -7.27
N CYS A 81 4.83 1.82 -6.61
CA CYS A 81 5.07 3.19 -7.07
C CYS A 81 6.58 3.45 -7.28
N ILE A 82 7.41 3.08 -6.30
CA ILE A 82 8.88 3.22 -6.38
C ILE A 82 9.46 2.41 -7.55
N ARG A 83 8.93 1.21 -7.79
CA ARG A 83 9.37 0.32 -8.88
C ARG A 83 8.92 0.83 -10.26
N LEU A 84 7.77 1.48 -10.33
CA LEU A 84 7.15 1.97 -11.56
C LEU A 84 7.68 3.34 -11.99
N ALA A 85 7.82 4.27 -11.06
CA ALA A 85 8.15 5.67 -11.33
C ALA A 85 9.37 5.87 -12.26
N PRO A 86 10.50 5.13 -12.10
CA PRO A 86 11.66 5.28 -12.99
C PRO A 86 11.39 4.88 -14.45
N LYS A 87 10.30 4.17 -14.72
CA LYS A 87 9.93 3.68 -16.06
C LYS A 87 8.98 4.63 -16.79
N LEU A 88 8.50 5.65 -16.10
CA LEU A 88 7.53 6.62 -16.61
C LEU A 88 8.22 7.90 -17.06
N LYS A 89 7.52 8.68 -17.87
CA LYS A 89 7.97 10.02 -18.27
C LYS A 89 7.79 10.99 -17.09
N LYS A 90 8.59 12.06 -17.06
CA LYS A 90 8.46 13.12 -16.03
C LYS A 90 7.10 13.83 -16.03
N SER A 91 6.38 13.79 -17.15
CA SER A 91 5.04 14.35 -17.29
C SER A 91 3.93 13.43 -16.75
N ASP A 92 4.25 12.15 -16.50
CA ASP A 92 3.25 11.20 -16.05
C ASP A 92 2.94 11.40 -14.56
N VAL A 93 1.71 11.13 -14.18
CA VAL A 93 1.22 11.30 -12.81
C VAL A 93 0.85 9.95 -12.23
N ILE A 94 1.39 9.63 -11.05
CA ILE A 94 1.02 8.46 -10.28
C ILE A 94 0.17 8.90 -9.09
N VAL A 95 -1.00 8.31 -8.93
CA VAL A 95 -1.84 8.50 -7.74
C VAL A 95 -1.75 7.25 -6.89
N VAL A 96 -1.27 7.40 -5.65
CA VAL A 96 -1.17 6.30 -4.69
C VAL A 96 -2.23 6.48 -3.62
N ASN A 97 -3.09 5.47 -3.46
CA ASN A 97 -4.05 5.45 -2.36
C ASN A 97 -3.34 5.13 -1.05
N ASN A 98 -3.05 6.15 -0.25
CA ASN A 98 -2.39 6.00 1.04
C ASN A 98 -3.44 5.85 2.15
N CYS A 99 -4.20 4.76 2.12
CA CYS A 99 -5.18 4.43 3.15
C CYS A 99 -4.52 3.96 4.46
N GLY A 100 -5.18 4.24 5.58
CA GLY A 100 -4.72 3.80 6.90
C GLY A 100 -3.60 4.65 7.52
N LYS A 101 -3.51 4.55 8.84
CA LYS A 101 -2.51 5.26 9.65
C LYS A 101 -1.43 4.28 10.09
N GLY A 102 -0.17 4.56 9.79
CA GLY A 102 0.96 3.72 10.16
C GLY A 102 1.14 3.47 11.66
N TYR A 103 0.48 4.28 12.49
CA TYR A 103 0.52 4.08 13.95
C TYR A 103 -0.06 2.73 14.39
N LYS A 104 -1.05 2.19 13.68
CA LYS A 104 -1.61 0.86 13.98
C LYS A 104 -0.56 -0.26 13.88
N ASP A 105 0.42 -0.08 13.00
CA ASP A 105 1.47 -1.06 12.72
C ASP A 105 2.79 -0.72 13.44
N LYS A 106 2.76 0.25 14.37
CA LYS A 106 3.95 0.73 15.09
C LYS A 106 4.76 -0.39 15.72
N LYS A 107 4.09 -1.39 16.32
CA LYS A 107 4.75 -2.53 16.94
C LYS A 107 5.56 -3.32 15.92
N ILE A 108 4.96 -3.62 14.78
CA ILE A 108 5.60 -4.36 13.68
C ILE A 108 6.80 -3.58 13.13
N TYR A 109 6.65 -2.27 12.92
CA TYR A 109 7.78 -1.44 12.47
C TYR A 109 8.93 -1.41 13.47
N ILE A 110 8.66 -1.37 14.77
CA ILE A 110 9.70 -1.45 15.80
C ILE A 110 10.39 -2.82 15.76
N GLU A 111 9.65 -3.90 15.69
CA GLU A 111 10.17 -5.26 15.63
C GLU A 111 11.03 -5.50 14.38
N GLN A 112 10.56 -5.05 13.22
CA GLN A 112 11.22 -5.32 11.94
C GLN A 112 12.32 -4.31 11.59
N LEU A 113 12.22 -3.07 12.05
CA LEU A 113 13.14 -1.99 11.68
C LEU A 113 13.98 -1.47 12.85
N GLY A 114 13.65 -1.87 14.08
CA GLY A 114 14.31 -1.38 15.30
C GLY A 114 13.84 0.01 15.75
N TYR A 115 12.94 0.64 15.02
CA TYR A 115 12.44 1.99 15.35
C TYR A 115 11.07 2.28 14.73
N TYR A 116 10.41 3.30 15.29
CA TYR A 116 9.27 3.96 14.64
C TYR A 116 9.52 5.47 14.66
N PRO A 117 9.47 6.14 13.50
CA PRO A 117 9.80 7.56 13.43
C PRO A 117 8.87 8.41 14.29
N LYS A 118 9.46 9.23 15.15
CA LYS A 118 8.70 10.24 15.90
C LYS A 118 8.29 11.37 14.96
N TRP A 119 7.15 12.00 15.22
CA TRP A 119 6.78 13.24 14.54
C TRP A 119 7.84 14.29 14.84
N LYS A 120 8.47 14.85 13.84
CA LYS A 120 9.18 16.11 13.98
C LYS A 120 8.10 17.18 14.04
N ILE A 121 7.80 17.70 15.22
CA ILE A 121 7.04 18.94 15.33
C ILE A 121 7.95 20.04 14.80
N LEU A 122 7.86 20.34 13.52
CA LEU A 122 8.41 21.57 12.98
C LEU A 122 7.51 22.69 13.46
N LEU A 123 7.83 23.24 14.63
CA LEU A 123 7.32 24.52 15.10
C LEU A 123 7.92 25.65 14.26
N THR A 124 7.70 25.63 12.94
CA THR A 124 8.12 26.74 12.10
C THR A 124 7.13 26.93 10.97
N THR A 125 6.40 28.03 11.10
CA THR A 125 5.59 28.73 10.12
C THR A 125 4.19 28.13 9.88
N PRO A 126 3.12 28.92 10.08
CA PRO A 126 1.78 28.49 9.74
C PRO A 126 1.72 28.19 8.25
N LEU A 127 1.28 26.97 7.91
CA LEU A 127 0.91 26.60 6.55
C LEU A 127 -0.06 27.66 6.02
N ARG A 128 0.43 28.57 5.16
CA ARG A 128 -0.46 29.33 4.28
C ARG A 128 -1.10 28.33 3.33
N LEU A 129 -2.30 27.88 3.69
CA LEU A 129 -3.17 27.17 2.77
C LEU A 129 -3.40 28.08 1.57
N GLN A 130 -2.65 27.86 0.49
CA GLN A 130 -3.04 28.42 -0.80
C GLN A 130 -4.34 27.72 -1.19
N LYS A 131 -5.46 28.43 -0.96
CA LYS A 131 -6.75 28.09 -1.54
C LYS A 131 -6.60 28.22 -3.07
N LYS A 132 -6.16 27.17 -3.77
CA LYS A 132 -6.44 27.05 -5.19
C LYS A 132 -7.94 26.82 -5.30
N LYS A 133 -8.65 27.82 -5.83
CA LYS A 133 -10.00 27.63 -6.35
C LYS A 133 -9.90 26.53 -7.40
N ILE A 134 -10.58 25.43 -7.16
CA ILE A 134 -10.86 24.43 -8.20
C ILE A 134 -12.14 24.95 -8.85
N ASP A 135 -12.01 25.57 -10.02
CA ASP A 135 -13.15 25.87 -10.86
C ASP A 135 -13.59 24.54 -11.50
N LEU A 136 -14.70 24.02 -11.00
CA LEU A 136 -15.41 22.89 -11.62
C LEU A 136 -16.27 23.46 -12.74
N HIS A 137 -15.88 23.22 -13.97
CA HIS A 137 -16.76 23.29 -15.16
C HIS A 137 -17.32 21.93 -15.46
#